data_ebc80515bd9e98de0bd060cd996b9bca
#
_entry.id   ebc80515bd9e98de0bd060cd996b9bca
#
_cell.length_a   1.000
_cell.length_b   1.000
_cell.length_c   1.000
_cell.angle_alpha   90.00
_cell.angle_beta   90.00
_cell.angle_gamma   90.00
#
_symmetry.space_group_name_H-M   'P 1'
#
loop_
_entity.id
_entity.type
_entity.pdbx_description
1 polymer ?
#
loop_
_entity_poly.entity_id
_entity_poly.type
_entity_poly.pdbx_seq_one_letter_code
_entity_poly.pdbx_strand_id
1 'polypeptide(L)'
;MKGMKMNNISHFKGLVICLLAGLVVLLPSCGRTAEKYYNYVAIYPTDSMDDIVWKAAHVVPSQRQLEWQKLELTAFVHFGLNTFAEKQWGSGSDNPELFNPTDFDPEQWVSILKQAGFRSLLLTCKHHDGFCLWPSAYTDYDLTASPWKDGKGDVVKEVSEACRKYGLLFGVYLSPWDMHEQTYGTPEYNDFFVNQLTELLTQYGPIAEVWFDGACGEGPNGKKQEYDFDRWYKLIRELQPQAIISIMGPDVRWVGNERGIARKTEWSVVPNDKLDPVMIAENSQKELIMPPTRVTMDKDLGSREVISKARTLVWYPAETDVSIRPSWFYSSKDDGCTKSAEQLLNIYFTSVGRNSNLLLNVPPDKTGRFGADEVESLLDFAELRKKTFAHDFLKEASSSSLDKSESDWGGIEWTWDKSVNFSIFMVQEDIRQGQRVEEFSLEYMGDDGTWIEAASGTTIGYKRLLQFEPVTASGVRLVIKSARHTPIICGTGLF
;
A
#
# COMPACT_ATOMS: atom_id res chain seq x y z
N MET A 1 -6.92 13.88 -77.78
CA MET A 1 -5.90 14.35 -78.74
C MET A 1 -4.54 14.22 -78.10
N LYS A 2 -3.77 13.31 -78.69
CA LYS A 2 -2.34 13.37 -79.03
C LYS A 2 -1.41 13.76 -77.82
N GLY A 3 -0.44 13.00 -77.43
CA GLY A 3 0.29 11.88 -78.05
C GLY A 3 1.72 11.91 -77.68
N MET A 4 2.24 10.75 -77.13
CA MET A 4 3.53 10.18 -77.56
C MET A 4 4.75 11.13 -77.60
N LYS A 5 5.92 10.77 -77.03
CA LYS A 5 6.74 9.55 -77.26
C LYS A 5 7.95 9.51 -76.30
N MET A 6 8.36 8.29 -75.99
CA MET A 6 9.66 7.75 -75.60
C MET A 6 10.88 8.34 -76.33
N ASN A 7 12.05 8.32 -75.69
CA ASN A 7 13.23 7.52 -76.08
C ASN A 7 14.41 7.70 -75.16
N ASN A 8 14.87 6.66 -74.56
CA ASN A 8 16.13 5.93 -74.45
C ASN A 8 17.43 6.63 -74.95
N ILE A 9 18.51 6.35 -74.21
CA ILE A 9 19.83 5.73 -74.62
C ILE A 9 20.92 6.25 -73.70
N SER A 10 21.40 5.45 -72.76
CA SER A 10 22.67 4.69 -72.58
C SER A 10 23.98 5.44 -72.84
N HIS A 11 24.94 5.31 -71.92
CA HIS A 11 26.30 4.78 -71.98
C HIS A 11 27.12 5.26 -70.77
N PHE A 12 27.54 4.36 -69.87
CA PHE A 12 28.78 3.59 -69.75
C PHE A 12 30.09 4.38 -69.39
N LYS A 13 30.80 3.86 -68.33
CA LYS A 13 32.21 3.93 -67.91
C LYS A 13 32.55 5.10 -66.99
N GLY A 14 33.10 4.86 -65.80
CA GLY A 14 34.31 4.25 -65.48
C GLY A 14 34.54 4.04 -63.97
N LEU A 15 35.08 2.94 -63.68
CA LEU A 15 35.54 2.40 -62.42
C LEU A 15 36.80 3.13 -61.94
N VAL A 16 36.82 3.69 -60.74
CA VAL A 16 38.07 3.94 -60.00
C VAL A 16 37.85 3.41 -58.56
N ILE A 17 38.50 2.29 -58.28
CA ILE A 17 38.62 1.70 -56.95
C ILE A 17 39.76 2.43 -56.22
N CYS A 18 39.44 3.15 -55.15
CA CYS A 18 40.41 3.53 -54.12
C CYS A 18 40.12 2.71 -52.86
N LEU A 19 40.91 1.65 -52.67
CA LEU A 19 41.06 0.94 -51.41
C LEU A 19 41.76 1.85 -50.39
N LEU A 20 41.04 2.42 -49.46
CA LEU A 20 41.58 2.96 -48.22
C LEU A 20 41.23 1.96 -47.11
N ALA A 21 42.22 1.18 -46.72
CA ALA A 21 42.19 0.36 -45.54
C ALA A 21 42.15 1.26 -44.28
N GLY A 22 40.95 1.57 -43.86
CA GLY A 22 40.71 2.18 -42.55
C GLY A 22 40.80 1.13 -41.47
N LEU A 23 41.84 1.21 -40.64
CA LEU A 23 42.03 0.44 -39.42
C LEU A 23 40.92 0.87 -38.44
N VAL A 24 39.81 0.08 -38.34
CA VAL A 24 38.80 0.26 -37.30
C VAL A 24 39.40 -0.29 -36.01
N VAL A 25 39.94 0.61 -35.21
CA VAL A 25 40.25 0.30 -33.80
C VAL A 25 38.90 0.15 -33.10
N LEU A 26 38.47 -1.08 -32.93
CA LEU A 26 37.39 -1.43 -32.00
C LEU A 26 37.89 -1.14 -30.58
N LEU A 27 37.67 0.08 -30.09
CA LEU A 27 37.69 0.34 -28.65
C LEU A 27 36.56 -0.50 -28.04
N PRO A 28 36.84 -1.34 -27.02
CA PRO A 28 35.78 -1.95 -26.29
C PRO A 28 35.01 -0.82 -25.62
N SER A 29 33.83 -0.49 -26.17
CA SER A 29 32.82 0.26 -25.45
C SER A 29 32.51 -0.55 -24.20
N CYS A 30 33.00 -0.12 -23.06
CA CYS A 30 32.57 -0.58 -21.76
C CYS A 30 31.12 -0.06 -21.59
N GLY A 31 30.18 -0.63 -22.36
CA GLY A 31 28.77 -0.43 -22.20
C GLY A 31 28.40 -0.97 -20.82
N ARG A 32 28.23 -0.10 -19.83
CA ARG A 32 27.43 -0.43 -18.67
C ARG A 32 26.10 -0.95 -19.24
N THR A 33 25.90 -2.25 -19.17
CA THR A 33 24.56 -2.83 -19.42
C THR A 33 23.66 -2.15 -18.42
N ALA A 34 22.65 -1.45 -18.92
CA ALA A 34 21.63 -0.82 -18.07
C ALA A 34 21.08 -1.90 -17.13
N GLU A 35 21.14 -1.66 -15.82
CA GLU A 35 20.59 -2.56 -14.82
C GLU A 35 19.12 -2.79 -15.14
N LYS A 36 18.71 -4.05 -15.22
CA LYS A 36 17.32 -4.42 -15.49
C LYS A 36 16.57 -4.59 -14.18
N TYR A 37 15.48 -3.87 -14.03
CA TYR A 37 14.59 -3.92 -12.89
C TYR A 37 13.29 -4.67 -13.25
N TYR A 38 12.77 -5.45 -12.30
CA TYR A 38 11.60 -6.30 -12.51
C TYR A 38 10.66 -6.18 -11.30
N ASN A 39 9.35 -6.33 -11.52
CA ASN A 39 8.38 -6.38 -10.41
C ASN A 39 8.40 -7.75 -9.70
N TYR A 40 8.89 -8.78 -10.37
CA TYR A 40 9.15 -10.11 -9.83
C TYR A 40 10.35 -10.75 -10.49
N VAL A 41 10.96 -11.74 -9.84
CA VAL A 41 12.10 -12.50 -10.39
C VAL A 41 12.07 -13.95 -9.93
N ALA A 42 12.38 -14.89 -10.85
CA ALA A 42 12.52 -16.30 -10.52
C ALA A 42 13.88 -16.58 -9.84
N ILE A 43 13.86 -17.43 -8.84
CA ILE A 43 15.03 -17.99 -8.16
C ILE A 43 15.20 -19.44 -8.59
N TYR A 44 16.38 -19.77 -9.09
CA TYR A 44 16.70 -21.09 -9.59
C TYR A 44 17.58 -21.87 -8.59
N PRO A 45 17.50 -23.20 -8.56
CA PRO A 45 18.37 -24.01 -7.70
C PRO A 45 19.88 -23.84 -7.95
N THR A 46 20.24 -23.29 -9.11
CA THR A 46 21.62 -22.98 -9.51
C THR A 46 22.10 -21.61 -9.07
N ASP A 47 21.22 -20.75 -8.59
CA ASP A 47 21.59 -19.41 -8.13
C ASP A 47 22.42 -19.51 -6.84
N SER A 48 23.54 -18.81 -6.83
CA SER A 48 24.31 -18.61 -5.59
C SER A 48 23.57 -17.64 -4.65
N MET A 49 24.01 -17.56 -3.39
CA MET A 49 23.45 -16.57 -2.45
C MET A 49 23.64 -15.14 -2.98
N ASP A 50 24.79 -14.84 -3.59
CA ASP A 50 25.06 -13.52 -4.15
C ASP A 50 24.13 -13.20 -5.33
N ASP A 51 23.82 -14.20 -6.18
CA ASP A 51 22.85 -14.04 -7.27
C ASP A 51 21.44 -13.75 -6.71
N ILE A 52 21.04 -14.48 -5.66
CA ILE A 52 19.71 -14.30 -5.03
C ILE A 52 19.61 -12.91 -4.39
N VAL A 53 20.63 -12.48 -3.66
CA VAL A 53 20.70 -11.16 -3.03
C VAL A 53 20.68 -10.06 -4.08
N TRP A 54 21.44 -10.23 -5.17
CA TRP A 54 21.44 -9.31 -6.30
C TRP A 54 20.04 -9.22 -6.94
N LYS A 55 19.40 -10.35 -7.22
CA LYS A 55 18.04 -10.41 -7.77
C LYS A 55 17.04 -9.69 -6.85
N ALA A 56 17.10 -9.96 -5.53
CA ALA A 56 16.23 -9.32 -4.55
C ALA A 56 16.41 -7.80 -4.52
N ALA A 57 17.63 -7.28 -4.67
CA ALA A 57 17.94 -5.85 -4.73
C ALA A 57 17.40 -5.16 -6.00
N HIS A 58 17.03 -5.91 -7.03
CA HIS A 58 16.54 -5.41 -8.32
C HIS A 58 15.04 -5.68 -8.58
N VAL A 59 14.33 -6.21 -7.59
CA VAL A 59 12.86 -6.24 -7.60
C VAL A 59 12.34 -4.87 -7.18
N VAL A 60 11.46 -4.27 -8.01
CA VAL A 60 10.96 -2.91 -7.87
C VAL A 60 9.43 -2.86 -7.95
N PRO A 61 8.80 -1.81 -7.40
CA PRO A 61 7.35 -1.64 -7.53
C PRO A 61 6.93 -1.44 -9.00
N SER A 62 5.76 -1.94 -9.36
CA SER A 62 5.04 -1.44 -10.53
C SER A 62 4.65 0.03 -10.33
N GLN A 63 4.31 0.75 -11.42
CA GLN A 63 3.92 2.16 -11.30
C GLN A 63 2.74 2.36 -10.36
N ARG A 64 1.71 1.50 -10.41
CA ARG A 64 0.56 1.58 -9.49
C ARG A 64 0.94 1.34 -8.02
N GLN A 65 1.84 0.39 -7.74
CA GLN A 65 2.34 0.17 -6.38
C GLN A 65 3.18 1.35 -5.88
N LEU A 66 4.00 1.96 -6.75
CA LEU A 66 4.76 3.15 -6.42
C LEU A 66 3.85 4.34 -6.06
N GLU A 67 2.79 4.59 -6.85
CA GLU A 67 1.83 5.66 -6.57
C GLU A 67 1.02 5.37 -5.30
N TRP A 68 0.65 4.12 -5.07
CA TRP A 68 -0.05 3.70 -3.85
C TRP A 68 0.83 3.90 -2.61
N GLN A 69 2.10 3.50 -2.63
CA GLN A 69 3.01 3.70 -1.48
C GLN A 69 3.18 5.19 -1.12
N LYS A 70 3.12 6.10 -2.09
CA LYS A 70 3.16 7.55 -1.85
C LYS A 70 1.92 8.11 -1.14
N LEU A 71 0.83 7.37 -1.08
CA LEU A 71 -0.38 7.82 -0.38
C LEU A 71 -0.14 7.91 1.13
N GLU A 72 0.59 6.98 1.71
CA GLU A 72 0.87 6.82 3.14
C GLU A 72 -0.37 6.58 4.00
N LEU A 73 -1.42 7.40 3.81
CA LEU A 73 -2.66 7.41 4.58
C LEU A 73 -3.86 7.19 3.67
N THR A 74 -4.55 6.07 3.86
CA THR A 74 -5.85 5.76 3.28
C THR A 74 -6.88 5.64 4.40
N ALA A 75 -8.04 6.25 4.23
CA ALA A 75 -9.15 6.06 5.16
C ALA A 75 -9.95 4.82 4.76
N PHE A 76 -10.29 3.99 5.71
CA PHE A 76 -11.27 2.93 5.56
C PHE A 76 -12.60 3.40 6.13
N VAL A 77 -13.71 3.17 5.45
CA VAL A 77 -15.02 3.56 5.93
C VAL A 77 -15.93 2.34 5.97
N HIS A 78 -16.12 1.82 7.17
CA HIS A 78 -17.13 0.77 7.42
C HIS A 78 -18.46 1.43 7.71
N PHE A 79 -19.33 1.42 6.73
CA PHE A 79 -20.71 1.89 6.82
C PHE A 79 -21.62 0.92 6.09
N GLY A 80 -22.81 0.65 6.60
CA GLY A 80 -23.72 -0.30 6.01
C GLY A 80 -24.82 -0.74 6.96
N LEU A 81 -25.52 -1.84 6.64
CA LEU A 81 -26.60 -2.36 7.47
C LEU A 81 -26.10 -2.70 8.89
N ASN A 82 -24.84 -3.13 9.01
CA ASN A 82 -24.19 -3.45 10.29
C ASN A 82 -24.08 -2.26 11.23
N THR A 83 -23.94 -1.03 10.71
CA THR A 83 -23.99 0.22 11.50
C THR A 83 -25.31 0.35 12.27
N PHE A 84 -26.43 0.04 11.62
CA PHE A 84 -27.77 0.17 12.18
C PHE A 84 -28.15 -0.99 13.10
N ALA A 85 -27.69 -2.19 12.73
CA ALA A 85 -27.87 -3.40 13.54
C ALA A 85 -26.90 -3.48 14.73
N GLU A 86 -25.88 -2.61 14.81
CA GLU A 86 -24.77 -2.63 15.78
C GLU A 86 -24.06 -3.98 15.82
N LYS A 87 -23.80 -4.53 14.66
CA LYS A 87 -23.08 -5.81 14.47
C LYS A 87 -21.77 -5.55 13.70
N GLN A 88 -20.81 -6.46 13.89
CA GLN A 88 -19.55 -6.34 13.16
C GLN A 88 -19.58 -7.13 11.84
N TRP A 89 -20.27 -8.25 11.78
CA TRP A 89 -20.30 -9.12 10.60
C TRP A 89 -21.70 -9.28 9.98
N GLY A 90 -22.75 -8.98 10.75
CA GLY A 90 -24.14 -9.21 10.32
C GLY A 90 -24.51 -10.69 10.32
N SER A 91 -25.58 -11.03 9.62
CA SER A 91 -26.12 -12.38 9.56
C SER A 91 -26.54 -12.84 8.15
N GLY A 92 -26.47 -11.94 7.15
CA GLY A 92 -27.00 -12.18 5.81
C GLY A 92 -28.52 -12.18 5.72
N SER A 93 -29.23 -11.91 6.83
CA SER A 93 -30.69 -11.90 6.91
C SER A 93 -31.26 -10.77 7.77
N ASP A 94 -30.43 -9.78 8.07
CA ASP A 94 -30.88 -8.58 8.77
C ASP A 94 -31.82 -7.77 7.87
N ASN A 95 -32.87 -7.16 8.47
CA ASN A 95 -33.87 -6.43 7.69
C ASN A 95 -33.29 -5.17 7.04
N PRO A 96 -33.29 -5.02 5.70
CA PRO A 96 -32.85 -3.82 5.01
C PRO A 96 -33.52 -2.53 5.46
N GLU A 97 -34.75 -2.58 5.99
CA GLU A 97 -35.46 -1.42 6.52
C GLU A 97 -34.73 -0.74 7.70
N LEU A 98 -33.79 -1.43 8.34
CA LEU A 98 -32.95 -0.81 9.36
C LEU A 98 -32.01 0.24 8.80
N PHE A 99 -31.60 0.14 7.54
CA PHE A 99 -30.71 1.13 6.90
C PHE A 99 -31.49 2.41 6.58
N ASN A 100 -31.36 3.39 7.46
CA ASN A 100 -32.03 4.69 7.30
C ASN A 100 -31.26 5.82 7.96
N PRO A 101 -30.11 6.25 7.40
CA PRO A 101 -29.35 7.38 7.92
C PRO A 101 -30.17 8.68 7.82
N THR A 102 -30.19 9.45 8.91
CA THR A 102 -31.03 10.66 9.03
C THR A 102 -30.36 11.93 8.50
N ASP A 103 -29.04 11.92 8.39
CA ASP A 103 -28.23 13.10 7.98
C ASP A 103 -26.97 12.63 7.22
N PHE A 104 -27.16 11.75 6.22
CA PHE A 104 -26.07 11.21 5.41
C PHE A 104 -25.30 12.31 4.69
N ASP A 105 -24.01 12.48 5.04
CA ASP A 105 -23.16 13.54 4.53
C ASP A 105 -21.76 13.03 4.17
N PRO A 106 -21.57 12.43 3.00
CA PRO A 106 -20.27 11.95 2.55
C PRO A 106 -19.27 13.08 2.27
N GLU A 107 -19.74 14.31 2.05
CA GLU A 107 -18.87 15.48 1.92
C GLU A 107 -18.20 15.83 3.26
N GLN A 108 -18.90 15.66 4.38
CA GLN A 108 -18.29 15.81 5.72
C GLN A 108 -17.17 14.78 5.90
N TRP A 109 -17.40 13.50 5.56
CA TRP A 109 -16.35 12.48 5.66
C TRP A 109 -15.10 12.88 4.88
N VAL A 110 -15.28 13.16 3.60
CA VAL A 110 -14.17 13.42 2.67
C VAL A 110 -13.45 14.72 3.00
N SER A 111 -14.17 15.77 3.39
CA SER A 111 -13.56 17.07 3.75
C SER A 111 -12.71 16.96 5.03
N ILE A 112 -13.16 16.23 6.05
CA ILE A 112 -12.40 15.97 7.28
C ILE A 112 -11.17 15.13 6.99
N LEU A 113 -11.33 14.03 6.26
CA LEU A 113 -10.19 13.18 5.85
C LEU A 113 -9.14 13.97 5.06
N LYS A 114 -9.58 14.83 4.14
CA LYS A 114 -8.66 15.71 3.39
C LYS A 114 -7.89 16.65 4.31
N GLN A 115 -8.56 17.29 5.26
CA GLN A 115 -7.94 18.16 6.25
C GLN A 115 -6.96 17.38 7.15
N ALA A 116 -7.32 16.15 7.53
CA ALA A 116 -6.45 15.25 8.29
C ALA A 116 -5.27 14.70 7.48
N GLY A 117 -5.20 14.98 6.16
CA GLY A 117 -4.07 14.64 5.28
C GLY A 117 -4.16 13.27 4.63
N PHE A 118 -5.33 12.63 4.65
CA PHE A 118 -5.60 11.43 3.87
C PHE A 118 -5.66 11.76 2.38
N ARG A 119 -5.31 10.79 1.54
CA ARG A 119 -5.26 10.95 0.08
C ARG A 119 -6.19 10.00 -0.65
N SER A 120 -6.67 8.97 0.03
CA SER A 120 -7.60 7.97 -0.50
C SER A 120 -8.64 7.62 0.54
N LEU A 121 -9.82 7.19 0.08
CA LEU A 121 -10.90 6.63 0.88
C LEU A 121 -11.31 5.30 0.25
N LEU A 122 -11.32 4.24 1.06
CA LEU A 122 -11.81 2.91 0.74
C LEU A 122 -13.15 2.69 1.44
N LEU A 123 -14.21 2.40 0.67
CA LEU A 123 -15.57 2.18 1.19
C LEU A 123 -15.93 0.70 1.19
N THR A 124 -16.52 0.20 2.27
CA THR A 124 -17.14 -1.13 2.30
C THR A 124 -18.44 -1.12 1.47
N CYS A 125 -18.34 -1.32 0.15
CA CYS A 125 -19.50 -1.33 -0.74
C CYS A 125 -20.45 -2.50 -0.43
N LYS A 126 -19.89 -3.66 -0.09
CA LYS A 126 -20.61 -4.84 0.43
C LYS A 126 -19.72 -5.56 1.43
N HIS A 127 -20.18 -5.73 2.67
CA HIS A 127 -19.49 -6.52 3.70
C HIS A 127 -19.95 -7.98 3.68
N HIS A 128 -19.54 -8.81 4.64
CA HIS A 128 -19.83 -10.25 4.72
C HIS A 128 -21.32 -10.58 4.81
N ASP A 129 -22.14 -9.64 5.30
CA ASP A 129 -23.59 -9.79 5.37
C ASP A 129 -24.29 -9.80 4.00
N GLY A 130 -23.57 -9.38 2.94
CA GLY A 130 -24.08 -9.36 1.57
C GLY A 130 -24.90 -8.11 1.21
N PHE A 131 -25.15 -7.19 2.16
CA PHE A 131 -25.92 -5.96 1.89
C PHE A 131 -25.14 -4.99 1.03
N CYS A 132 -25.69 -4.62 -0.12
CA CYS A 132 -25.05 -3.74 -1.10
C CYS A 132 -25.40 -2.28 -0.86
N LEU A 133 -24.38 -1.41 -0.79
CA LEU A 133 -24.52 0.05 -0.67
C LEU A 133 -24.77 0.77 -1.99
N TRP A 134 -25.13 0.06 -3.04
CA TRP A 134 -25.56 0.55 -4.33
C TRP A 134 -26.73 -0.27 -4.85
N PRO A 135 -27.59 0.26 -5.75
CA PRO A 135 -28.67 -0.51 -6.36
C PRO A 135 -28.10 -1.52 -7.36
N SER A 136 -27.80 -2.74 -6.88
CA SER A 136 -27.25 -3.81 -7.69
C SER A 136 -28.32 -4.49 -8.53
N ALA A 137 -28.04 -4.74 -9.81
CA ALA A 137 -28.95 -5.49 -10.67
C ALA A 137 -29.00 -7.01 -10.38
N TYR A 138 -28.14 -7.47 -9.44
CA TYR A 138 -27.92 -8.91 -9.18
C TYR A 138 -28.44 -9.39 -7.84
N THR A 139 -28.91 -8.50 -6.97
CA THR A 139 -29.52 -8.83 -5.69
C THR A 139 -30.60 -7.83 -5.35
N ASP A 140 -31.59 -8.25 -4.55
CA ASP A 140 -32.58 -7.39 -3.91
C ASP A 140 -32.21 -7.04 -2.44
N TYR A 141 -31.06 -7.56 -1.96
CA TYR A 141 -30.52 -7.25 -0.63
C TYR A 141 -29.58 -6.03 -0.72
N ASP A 142 -30.19 -4.89 -1.04
CA ASP A 142 -29.48 -3.63 -1.25
C ASP A 142 -30.29 -2.42 -0.78
N LEU A 143 -29.84 -1.22 -1.11
CA LEU A 143 -30.48 0.04 -0.72
C LEU A 143 -31.89 0.22 -1.28
N THR A 144 -32.28 -0.49 -2.35
CA THR A 144 -33.62 -0.41 -2.92
C THR A 144 -34.68 -1.00 -1.98
N ALA A 145 -34.28 -1.93 -1.11
CA ALA A 145 -35.13 -2.52 -0.07
C ALA A 145 -35.19 -1.69 1.22
N SER A 146 -34.43 -0.59 1.32
CA SER A 146 -34.43 0.30 2.49
C SER A 146 -35.40 1.48 2.32
N PRO A 147 -35.90 2.10 3.41
CA PRO A 147 -36.70 3.31 3.32
C PRO A 147 -35.88 4.56 2.98
N TRP A 148 -34.58 4.48 3.05
CA TRP A 148 -33.71 5.63 2.81
C TRP A 148 -33.85 6.15 1.38
N LYS A 149 -34.13 7.46 1.27
CA LYS A 149 -34.39 8.13 -0.02
C LYS A 149 -35.47 7.43 -0.87
N ASP A 150 -36.48 6.84 -0.23
CA ASP A 150 -37.55 6.06 -0.89
C ASP A 150 -37.01 4.89 -1.76
N GLY A 151 -35.95 4.20 -1.30
CA GLY A 151 -35.28 3.13 -2.04
C GLY A 151 -34.50 3.59 -3.28
N LYS A 152 -34.15 4.88 -3.39
CA LYS A 152 -33.43 5.46 -4.54
C LYS A 152 -32.02 5.94 -4.18
N GLY A 153 -31.55 5.60 -2.98
CA GLY A 153 -30.23 5.96 -2.52
C GLY A 153 -29.12 5.16 -3.22
N ASP A 154 -27.94 5.75 -3.31
CA ASP A 154 -26.72 5.11 -3.79
C ASP A 154 -25.53 5.70 -3.02
N VAL A 155 -25.13 5.03 -1.95
CA VAL A 155 -24.02 5.49 -1.09
C VAL A 155 -22.69 5.46 -1.84
N VAL A 156 -22.46 4.44 -2.67
CA VAL A 156 -21.22 4.31 -3.44
C VAL A 156 -21.05 5.50 -4.40
N LYS A 157 -22.12 5.87 -5.08
CA LYS A 157 -22.14 7.04 -5.96
C LYS A 157 -21.83 8.32 -5.20
N GLU A 158 -22.57 8.59 -4.13
CA GLU A 158 -22.45 9.85 -3.38
C GLU A 158 -21.04 9.99 -2.76
N VAL A 159 -20.46 8.90 -2.21
CA VAL A 159 -19.09 8.91 -1.67
C VAL A 159 -18.06 9.09 -2.79
N SER A 160 -18.19 8.40 -3.92
CA SER A 160 -17.27 8.54 -5.05
C SER A 160 -17.29 9.96 -5.65
N GLU A 161 -18.46 10.59 -5.72
CA GLU A 161 -18.62 11.99 -6.15
C GLU A 161 -18.01 12.98 -5.15
N ALA A 162 -18.18 12.76 -3.85
CA ALA A 162 -17.52 13.54 -2.81
C ALA A 162 -15.99 13.40 -2.88
N CYS A 163 -15.45 12.20 -3.04
CA CYS A 163 -14.02 11.98 -3.24
C CYS A 163 -13.49 12.78 -4.43
N ARG A 164 -14.18 12.72 -5.56
CA ARG A 164 -13.81 13.47 -6.78
C ARG A 164 -13.84 14.99 -6.54
N LYS A 165 -14.86 15.49 -5.86
CA LYS A 165 -15.02 16.91 -5.54
C LYS A 165 -13.88 17.45 -4.68
N TYR A 166 -13.44 16.71 -3.68
CA TYR A 166 -12.40 17.12 -2.74
C TYR A 166 -10.98 16.64 -3.13
N GLY A 167 -10.87 15.86 -4.21
CA GLY A 167 -9.58 15.39 -4.72
C GLY A 167 -8.94 14.29 -3.86
N LEU A 168 -9.74 13.40 -3.28
CA LEU A 168 -9.31 12.11 -2.76
C LEU A 168 -9.48 11.04 -3.83
N LEU A 169 -8.61 10.05 -3.79
CA LEU A 169 -8.79 8.83 -4.56
C LEU A 169 -9.90 7.98 -3.92
N PHE A 170 -10.63 7.23 -4.74
CA PHE A 170 -11.72 6.37 -4.28
C PHE A 170 -11.38 4.91 -4.53
N GLY A 171 -11.56 4.08 -3.51
CA GLY A 171 -11.42 2.64 -3.55
C GLY A 171 -12.69 1.92 -3.09
N VAL A 172 -12.83 0.67 -3.48
CA VAL A 172 -13.97 -0.18 -3.18
C VAL A 172 -13.53 -1.45 -2.45
N TYR A 173 -14.16 -1.74 -1.32
CA TYR A 173 -14.10 -3.04 -0.68
C TYR A 173 -15.34 -3.84 -1.11
N LEU A 174 -15.13 -4.99 -1.67
CA LEU A 174 -16.18 -5.96 -2.01
C LEU A 174 -15.83 -7.29 -1.34
N SER A 175 -16.60 -7.67 -0.31
CA SER A 175 -16.36 -8.91 0.41
C SER A 175 -16.51 -10.12 -0.50
N PRO A 176 -15.47 -10.99 -0.61
CA PRO A 176 -15.63 -12.28 -1.26
C PRO A 176 -16.59 -13.21 -0.52
N TRP A 177 -16.59 -13.17 0.81
CA TRP A 177 -17.56 -13.89 1.62
C TRP A 177 -18.91 -13.18 1.60
N ASP A 178 -19.98 -13.98 1.39
CA ASP A 178 -21.35 -13.49 1.31
C ASP A 178 -22.27 -14.44 2.08
N MET A 179 -22.85 -13.93 3.17
CA MET A 179 -23.74 -14.69 4.02
C MET A 179 -25.22 -14.67 3.54
N HIS A 180 -25.52 -13.87 2.50
CA HIS A 180 -26.88 -13.72 1.97
C HIS A 180 -27.10 -14.49 0.66
N GLU A 181 -26.13 -14.41 -0.28
CA GLU A 181 -26.29 -14.94 -1.63
C GLU A 181 -26.41 -16.47 -1.64
N GLN A 182 -27.51 -16.97 -2.23
CA GLN A 182 -27.83 -18.39 -2.22
C GLN A 182 -26.90 -19.25 -3.08
N THR A 183 -26.27 -18.66 -4.08
CA THR A 183 -25.28 -19.35 -4.93
C THR A 183 -23.90 -19.46 -4.27
N TYR A 184 -23.68 -18.80 -3.11
CA TYR A 184 -22.40 -18.90 -2.39
C TYR A 184 -22.11 -20.38 -2.05
N GLY A 185 -20.87 -20.80 -2.25
CA GLY A 185 -20.44 -22.20 -2.11
C GLY A 185 -20.70 -23.03 -3.37
N THR A 186 -21.01 -22.39 -4.50
CA THR A 186 -21.14 -23.03 -5.83
C THR A 186 -20.35 -22.23 -6.89
N PRO A 187 -20.07 -22.83 -8.08
CA PRO A 187 -19.39 -22.11 -9.17
C PRO A 187 -20.14 -20.87 -9.66
N GLU A 188 -21.48 -20.86 -9.60
CA GLU A 188 -22.34 -19.75 -10.05
C GLU A 188 -22.10 -18.48 -9.25
N TYR A 189 -21.65 -18.58 -8.00
CA TYR A 189 -21.28 -17.43 -7.19
C TYR A 189 -20.15 -16.60 -7.82
N ASN A 190 -19.21 -17.25 -8.50
CA ASN A 190 -18.13 -16.50 -9.19
C ASN A 190 -18.68 -15.63 -10.32
N ASP A 191 -19.76 -16.04 -10.99
CA ASP A 191 -20.46 -15.21 -11.99
C ASP A 191 -21.20 -14.04 -11.32
N PHE A 192 -21.90 -14.30 -10.22
CA PHE A 192 -22.56 -13.28 -9.39
C PHE A 192 -21.54 -12.22 -8.92
N PHE A 193 -20.42 -12.66 -8.36
CA PHE A 193 -19.37 -11.77 -7.88
C PHE A 193 -18.74 -10.90 -9.00
N VAL A 194 -18.47 -11.51 -10.16
CA VAL A 194 -17.97 -10.80 -11.35
C VAL A 194 -18.95 -9.73 -11.81
N ASN A 195 -20.24 -10.02 -11.78
CA ASN A 195 -21.28 -9.06 -12.16
C ASN A 195 -21.31 -7.86 -11.21
N GLN A 196 -21.32 -8.07 -9.89
CA GLN A 196 -21.26 -6.99 -8.89
C GLN A 196 -19.94 -6.20 -8.99
N LEU A 197 -18.82 -6.90 -9.16
CA LEU A 197 -17.53 -6.23 -9.34
C LEU A 197 -17.51 -5.37 -10.62
N THR A 198 -18.14 -5.84 -11.71
CA THR A 198 -18.28 -5.06 -12.95
C THR A 198 -19.09 -3.80 -12.72
N GLU A 199 -20.20 -3.84 -11.98
CA GLU A 199 -20.97 -2.63 -11.62
C GLU A 199 -20.06 -1.60 -10.91
N LEU A 200 -19.33 -2.02 -9.88
CA LEU A 200 -18.45 -1.13 -9.12
C LEU A 200 -17.33 -0.54 -9.98
N LEU A 201 -16.75 -1.32 -10.87
CA LEU A 201 -15.63 -0.89 -11.72
C LEU A 201 -16.04 -0.01 -12.91
N THR A 202 -17.34 0.03 -13.27
CA THR A 202 -17.81 0.76 -14.48
C THR A 202 -18.71 1.94 -14.19
N GLN A 203 -19.38 1.99 -13.03
CA GLN A 203 -20.43 2.99 -12.79
C GLN A 203 -19.94 4.19 -11.96
N TYR A 204 -18.85 4.08 -11.21
CA TYR A 204 -18.45 5.05 -10.18
C TYR A 204 -17.18 5.86 -10.52
N GLY A 205 -16.71 5.77 -11.76
CA GLY A 205 -15.54 6.48 -12.26
C GLY A 205 -14.23 5.76 -11.94
N PRO A 206 -13.10 6.48 -11.82
CA PRO A 206 -11.81 5.87 -11.55
C PRO A 206 -11.76 5.22 -10.16
N ILE A 207 -11.36 3.96 -10.09
CA ILE A 207 -11.15 3.20 -8.86
C ILE A 207 -9.64 3.08 -8.63
N ALA A 208 -9.18 3.56 -7.48
CA ALA A 208 -7.76 3.52 -7.12
C ALA A 208 -7.34 2.20 -6.47
N GLU A 209 -8.27 1.56 -5.78
CA GLU A 209 -8.02 0.33 -5.03
C GLU A 209 -9.26 -0.56 -4.99
N VAL A 210 -9.05 -1.86 -5.18
CA VAL A 210 -10.05 -2.92 -4.95
C VAL A 210 -9.51 -3.79 -3.82
N TRP A 211 -10.26 -3.86 -2.73
CA TRP A 211 -9.87 -4.55 -1.52
C TRP A 211 -10.73 -5.79 -1.32
N PHE A 212 -10.09 -6.95 -1.26
CA PHE A 212 -10.74 -8.23 -1.01
C PHE A 212 -10.35 -8.76 0.35
N ASP A 213 -11.35 -9.00 1.20
CA ASP A 213 -11.14 -9.56 2.53
C ASP A 213 -10.66 -11.01 2.46
N GLY A 214 -9.81 -11.39 3.41
CA GLY A 214 -9.37 -12.76 3.58
C GLY A 214 -10.33 -13.64 4.39
N ALA A 215 -11.35 -13.06 5.03
CA ALA A 215 -12.34 -13.82 5.76
C ALA A 215 -13.18 -14.67 4.80
N CYS A 216 -13.38 -15.95 5.13
CA CYS A 216 -14.11 -16.90 4.31
C CYS A 216 -14.82 -17.95 5.18
N GLY A 217 -16.08 -17.69 5.48
CA GLY A 217 -16.97 -18.58 6.23
C GLY A 217 -17.88 -19.39 5.33
N GLU A 218 -18.88 -20.01 5.94
CA GLU A 218 -19.97 -20.71 5.24
C GLU A 218 -21.02 -19.70 4.78
N GLY A 219 -21.66 -19.99 3.64
CA GLY A 219 -22.81 -19.25 3.15
C GLY A 219 -24.13 -19.79 3.69
N PRO A 220 -25.26 -19.30 3.16
CA PRO A 220 -26.61 -19.71 3.61
C PRO A 220 -26.87 -21.23 3.49
N ASN A 221 -26.20 -21.87 2.55
CA ASN A 221 -26.31 -23.32 2.27
C ASN A 221 -25.32 -24.18 3.08
N GLY A 222 -24.55 -23.56 4.02
CA GLY A 222 -23.55 -24.25 4.85
C GLY A 222 -22.30 -24.68 4.09
N LYS A 223 -22.03 -24.10 2.91
CA LYS A 223 -20.85 -24.41 2.10
C LYS A 223 -19.88 -23.25 2.11
N LYS A 224 -18.60 -23.54 1.94
CA LYS A 224 -17.54 -22.58 1.66
C LYS A 224 -17.38 -22.39 0.17
N GLN A 225 -16.97 -21.20 -0.24
CA GLN A 225 -16.77 -20.85 -1.64
C GLN A 225 -15.34 -21.15 -2.08
N GLU A 226 -15.22 -21.63 -3.30
CA GLU A 226 -13.97 -21.63 -4.06
C GLU A 226 -13.96 -20.40 -4.97
N TYR A 227 -13.04 -19.46 -4.67
CA TYR A 227 -12.99 -18.16 -5.33
C TYR A 227 -12.15 -18.20 -6.61
N ASP A 228 -12.67 -17.64 -7.70
CA ASP A 228 -11.97 -17.48 -8.98
C ASP A 228 -11.21 -16.13 -9.02
N PHE A 229 -10.20 -15.99 -8.16
CA PHE A 229 -9.39 -14.78 -8.06
C PHE A 229 -8.73 -14.40 -9.38
N ASP A 230 -8.26 -15.35 -10.19
CA ASP A 230 -7.60 -15.08 -11.47
C ASP A 230 -8.54 -14.34 -12.43
N ARG A 231 -9.80 -14.76 -12.48
CA ARG A 231 -10.84 -14.09 -13.28
C ARG A 231 -11.13 -12.69 -12.77
N TRP A 232 -11.18 -12.50 -11.44
CA TRP A 232 -11.42 -11.21 -10.83
C TRP A 232 -10.27 -10.24 -11.07
N TYR A 233 -9.01 -10.69 -10.91
CA TYR A 233 -7.84 -9.86 -11.20
C TYR A 233 -7.79 -9.45 -12.67
N LYS A 234 -8.09 -10.37 -13.59
CA LYS A 234 -8.14 -10.07 -15.03
C LYS A 234 -9.18 -8.99 -15.32
N LEU A 235 -10.40 -9.11 -14.75
CA LEU A 235 -11.46 -8.11 -14.92
C LEU A 235 -11.03 -6.72 -14.42
N ILE A 236 -10.42 -6.66 -13.22
CA ILE A 236 -9.93 -5.38 -12.67
C ILE A 236 -8.87 -4.78 -13.58
N ARG A 237 -7.92 -5.59 -14.08
CA ARG A 237 -6.88 -5.11 -14.99
C ARG A 237 -7.42 -4.62 -16.32
N GLU A 238 -8.51 -5.17 -16.80
CA GLU A 238 -9.19 -4.75 -18.04
C GLU A 238 -9.96 -3.42 -17.84
N LEU A 239 -10.71 -3.31 -16.75
CA LEU A 239 -11.61 -2.17 -16.52
C LEU A 239 -10.94 -1.00 -15.79
N GLN A 240 -10.03 -1.29 -14.84
CA GLN A 240 -9.34 -0.31 -13.99
C GLN A 240 -7.83 -0.68 -13.89
N PRO A 241 -7.03 -0.56 -14.97
CA PRO A 241 -5.66 -1.07 -15.02
C PRO A 241 -4.71 -0.45 -13.99
N GLN A 242 -5.05 0.74 -13.48
CA GLN A 242 -4.26 1.43 -12.45
C GLN A 242 -4.67 1.11 -11.02
N ALA A 243 -5.80 0.42 -10.83
CA ALA A 243 -6.24 0.04 -9.50
C ALA A 243 -5.27 -0.93 -8.83
N ILE A 244 -4.99 -0.70 -7.56
CA ILE A 244 -4.34 -1.67 -6.68
C ILE A 244 -5.36 -2.75 -6.33
N ILE A 245 -4.90 -4.00 -6.24
CA ILE A 245 -5.69 -5.12 -5.71
C ILE A 245 -5.02 -5.55 -4.41
N SER A 246 -5.72 -5.30 -3.30
CA SER A 246 -5.16 -5.44 -1.95
C SER A 246 -5.67 -6.69 -1.25
N ILE A 247 -4.87 -7.19 -0.34
CA ILE A 247 -5.02 -8.26 0.63
C ILE A 247 -5.12 -9.62 -0.05
N MET A 248 -6.29 -10.01 -0.54
CA MET A 248 -6.45 -11.22 -1.37
C MET A 248 -6.16 -10.86 -2.84
N GLY A 249 -5.08 -10.10 -3.09
CA GLY A 249 -4.69 -9.58 -4.39
C GLY A 249 -3.17 -9.59 -4.58
N PRO A 250 -2.71 -9.44 -5.84
CA PRO A 250 -1.29 -9.58 -6.18
C PRO A 250 -0.45 -8.33 -5.93
N ASP A 251 -1.05 -7.18 -5.56
CA ASP A 251 -0.31 -5.92 -5.50
C ASP A 251 0.13 -5.53 -4.08
N VAL A 252 -0.70 -5.77 -3.07
CA VAL A 252 -0.51 -5.33 -1.69
C VAL A 252 -0.91 -6.45 -0.73
N ARG A 253 -0.09 -6.74 0.24
CA ARG A 253 -0.37 -7.74 1.27
C ARG A 253 -0.85 -7.09 2.57
N TRP A 254 -1.66 -7.84 3.29
CA TRP A 254 -1.98 -7.51 4.66
C TRP A 254 -0.76 -7.67 5.57
N VAL A 255 -0.60 -6.76 6.53
CA VAL A 255 0.55 -6.77 7.44
C VAL A 255 0.53 -7.96 8.42
N GLY A 256 -0.66 -8.51 8.70
CA GLY A 256 -0.85 -9.69 9.57
C GLY A 256 -1.42 -9.37 10.95
N ASN A 257 -1.94 -8.16 11.18
CA ASN A 257 -2.65 -7.77 12.38
C ASN A 257 -3.48 -6.51 12.13
N GLU A 258 -4.51 -6.28 12.96
CA GLU A 258 -5.42 -5.12 12.92
C GLU A 258 -5.11 -4.07 14.00
N ARG A 259 -3.83 -3.91 14.35
CA ARG A 259 -3.40 -3.05 15.47
C ARG A 259 -2.66 -1.79 15.04
N GLY A 260 -2.52 -1.56 13.73
CA GLY A 260 -1.74 -0.43 13.23
C GLY A 260 -0.21 -0.62 13.37
N ILE A 261 0.27 -1.87 13.35
CA ILE A 261 1.69 -2.18 13.65
C ILE A 261 2.30 -2.98 12.50
N ALA A 262 3.25 -2.38 11.79
CA ALA A 262 4.14 -3.09 10.87
C ALA A 262 5.35 -3.70 11.61
N ARG A 263 6.01 -4.66 10.98
CA ARG A 263 7.23 -5.30 11.50
C ARG A 263 8.33 -4.26 11.71
N LYS A 264 9.21 -4.52 12.64
CA LYS A 264 10.43 -3.70 12.78
C LYS A 264 11.33 -3.85 11.55
N THR A 265 11.36 -5.03 10.95
CA THR A 265 12.03 -5.33 9.67
C THR A 265 10.94 -5.59 8.62
N GLU A 266 10.53 -4.57 7.89
CA GLU A 266 9.44 -4.67 6.91
C GLU A 266 9.98 -4.58 5.48
N TRP A 267 9.91 -5.71 4.77
CA TRP A 267 10.34 -5.84 3.39
C TRP A 267 9.17 -5.72 2.43
N SER A 268 9.38 -4.96 1.36
CA SER A 268 8.48 -4.99 0.19
C SER A 268 8.85 -6.11 -0.79
N VAL A 269 10.09 -6.61 -0.73
CA VAL A 269 10.56 -7.74 -1.57
C VAL A 269 10.50 -9.02 -0.76
N VAL A 270 9.58 -9.90 -1.09
CA VAL A 270 9.27 -11.13 -0.33
C VAL A 270 9.03 -12.32 -1.26
N PRO A 271 9.15 -13.58 -0.76
CA PRO A 271 8.74 -14.76 -1.51
C PRO A 271 7.26 -14.76 -1.87
N ASN A 272 6.95 -15.10 -3.12
CA ASN A 272 5.56 -15.23 -3.58
C ASN A 272 4.90 -16.55 -3.14
N ASP A 273 5.68 -17.63 -3.07
CA ASP A 273 5.22 -18.97 -2.74
C ASP A 273 4.55 -19.12 -1.35
N LYS A 274 4.74 -18.14 -0.47
CA LYS A 274 4.11 -18.07 0.86
C LYS A 274 2.93 -17.11 0.97
N LEU A 275 2.63 -16.41 -0.11
CA LEU A 275 1.66 -15.33 -0.19
C LEU A 275 0.64 -15.59 -1.31
N ASP A 276 0.51 -16.87 -1.70
CA ASP A 276 -0.53 -17.31 -2.62
C ASP A 276 -1.91 -16.98 -2.05
N PRO A 277 -2.76 -16.23 -2.78
CA PRO A 277 -4.11 -15.88 -2.34
C PRO A 277 -4.95 -17.10 -1.95
N VAL A 278 -4.78 -18.24 -2.63
CA VAL A 278 -5.48 -19.48 -2.31
C VAL A 278 -5.04 -19.99 -0.92
N MET A 279 -3.74 -19.98 -0.64
CA MET A 279 -3.21 -20.36 0.68
C MET A 279 -3.67 -19.39 1.78
N ILE A 280 -3.76 -18.10 1.51
CA ILE A 280 -4.26 -17.12 2.48
C ILE A 280 -5.74 -17.40 2.76
N ALA A 281 -6.55 -17.59 1.72
CA ALA A 281 -7.97 -17.96 1.86
C ALA A 281 -8.16 -19.28 2.61
N GLU A 282 -7.42 -20.34 2.27
CA GLU A 282 -7.48 -21.63 2.97
C GLU A 282 -7.09 -21.52 4.45
N ASN A 283 -6.11 -20.68 4.78
CA ASN A 283 -5.70 -20.47 6.17
C ASN A 283 -6.70 -19.61 6.94
N SER A 284 -7.30 -18.60 6.30
CA SER A 284 -8.36 -17.79 6.90
C SER A 284 -9.62 -18.61 7.19
N GLN A 285 -9.88 -19.66 6.40
CA GLN A 285 -11.04 -20.55 6.58
C GLN A 285 -10.87 -21.56 7.70
N LYS A 286 -9.66 -22.02 7.99
CA LYS A 286 -9.42 -23.15 8.90
C LYS A 286 -9.57 -22.79 10.35
N GLU A 287 -9.32 -21.56 10.67
CA GLU A 287 -9.59 -20.96 11.97
C GLU A 287 -9.76 -19.47 11.69
N LEU A 288 -10.60 -18.79 12.38
CA LEU A 288 -10.51 -17.35 12.61
C LEU A 288 -9.14 -16.99 13.22
N ILE A 289 -8.21 -17.85 13.04
CA ILE A 289 -6.80 -17.73 13.35
C ILE A 289 -6.14 -17.41 12.01
N MET A 290 -6.18 -16.20 11.69
CA MET A 290 -5.00 -15.53 11.19
C MET A 290 -3.80 -16.12 11.92
N PRO A 291 -2.77 -16.62 11.19
CA PRO A 291 -1.63 -17.21 11.86
C PRO A 291 -1.27 -16.32 13.02
N PRO A 292 -1.12 -16.86 14.24
CA PRO A 292 -1.15 -16.07 15.46
C PRO A 292 -0.27 -14.86 15.25
N THR A 293 -0.84 -13.68 15.42
CA THR A 293 -0.25 -12.39 15.08
C THR A 293 1.19 -12.22 15.59
N ARG A 294 1.56 -12.99 16.60
CA ARG A 294 2.93 -13.12 17.11
C ARG A 294 3.89 -13.79 16.13
N VAL A 295 3.50 -14.88 15.47
CA VAL A 295 4.41 -15.66 14.61
C VAL A 295 4.72 -14.93 13.31
N THR A 296 3.75 -14.19 12.75
CA THR A 296 3.95 -13.40 11.53
C THR A 296 4.69 -12.09 11.79
N MET A 297 4.47 -11.47 12.96
CA MET A 297 5.10 -10.20 13.31
C MET A 297 6.59 -10.34 13.67
N ASP A 298 6.99 -11.49 14.20
CA ASP A 298 8.38 -11.77 14.58
C ASP A 298 9.23 -12.31 13.41
N LYS A 299 8.61 -12.63 12.25
CA LYS A 299 9.35 -13.15 11.09
C LYS A 299 9.85 -12.02 10.20
N ASP A 300 11.12 -12.04 9.89
CA ASP A 300 11.73 -11.30 8.80
C ASP A 300 11.38 -11.99 7.47
N LEU A 301 10.35 -11.46 6.77
CA LEU A 301 9.81 -12.05 5.54
C LEU A 301 10.76 -11.97 4.35
N GLY A 302 11.74 -11.09 4.41
CA GLY A 302 12.71 -10.88 3.33
C GLY A 302 14.14 -11.18 3.74
N SER A 303 14.42 -11.80 4.89
CA SER A 303 15.78 -12.13 5.29
C SER A 303 16.50 -12.97 4.23
N ARG A 304 17.84 -12.92 4.20
CA ARG A 304 18.65 -13.72 3.27
C ARG A 304 18.33 -15.21 3.38
N GLU A 305 18.04 -15.70 4.60
CA GLU A 305 17.61 -17.08 4.83
C GLU A 305 16.27 -17.39 4.18
N VAL A 306 15.30 -16.46 4.28
CA VAL A 306 13.96 -16.66 3.71
C VAL A 306 13.99 -16.60 2.19
N ILE A 307 14.65 -15.59 1.60
CA ILE A 307 14.73 -15.45 0.14
C ILE A 307 15.53 -16.56 -0.53
N SER A 308 16.49 -17.18 0.17
CA SER A 308 17.27 -18.31 -0.38
C SER A 308 16.46 -19.60 -0.61
N LYS A 309 15.29 -19.69 0.02
CA LYS A 309 14.38 -20.84 -0.10
C LYS A 309 13.21 -20.57 -1.04
N ALA A 310 13.12 -19.34 -1.59
CA ALA A 310 12.05 -18.93 -2.47
C ALA A 310 12.21 -19.49 -3.88
N ARG A 311 11.08 -19.64 -4.59
CA ARG A 311 11.05 -19.91 -6.02
C ARG A 311 10.89 -18.64 -6.84
N THR A 312 10.25 -17.64 -6.25
CA THR A 312 9.99 -16.34 -6.86
C THR A 312 10.02 -15.27 -5.80
N LEU A 313 10.63 -14.12 -6.11
CA LEU A 313 10.55 -12.90 -5.32
C LEU A 313 9.70 -11.88 -6.05
N VAL A 314 8.86 -11.15 -5.31
CA VAL A 314 7.96 -10.13 -5.86
C VAL A 314 8.04 -8.86 -5.02
N TRP A 315 7.70 -7.73 -5.63
CA TRP A 315 7.40 -6.51 -4.90
C TRP A 315 5.98 -6.60 -4.33
N TYR A 316 5.85 -6.74 -3.02
CA TYR A 316 4.59 -6.95 -2.33
C TYR A 316 4.57 -6.18 -1.00
N PRO A 317 4.36 -4.85 -1.06
CA PRO A 317 4.38 -3.97 0.09
C PRO A 317 3.24 -4.29 1.05
N ALA A 318 3.44 -3.95 2.33
CA ALA A 318 2.44 -4.16 3.37
C ALA A 318 1.44 -3.01 3.47
N GLU A 319 0.19 -3.34 3.74
CA GLU A 319 -0.84 -2.45 4.26
C GLU A 319 -1.11 -2.79 5.72
N THR A 320 -1.16 -1.77 6.54
CA THR A 320 -1.39 -1.85 7.99
C THR A 320 -2.74 -1.23 8.30
N ASP A 321 -3.68 -2.03 8.73
CA ASP A 321 -5.03 -1.60 9.06
C ASP A 321 -5.26 -1.48 10.57
N VAL A 322 -6.14 -0.59 10.94
CA VAL A 322 -6.61 -0.41 12.32
C VAL A 322 -7.86 0.49 12.32
N SER A 323 -8.78 0.24 13.25
CA SER A 323 -9.91 1.14 13.45
C SER A 323 -9.57 2.24 14.47
N ILE A 324 -10.10 3.45 14.24
CA ILE A 324 -10.03 4.56 15.19
C ILE A 324 -10.82 4.26 16.47
N ARG A 325 -11.87 3.44 16.38
CA ARG A 325 -12.68 2.91 17.48
C ARG A 325 -12.28 1.45 17.78
N PRO A 326 -12.77 0.83 18.87
CA PRO A 326 -12.58 -0.61 19.12
C PRO A 326 -13.16 -1.50 18.03
N SER A 327 -14.30 -1.12 17.47
CA SER A 327 -15.05 -1.85 16.44
C SER A 327 -14.79 -1.32 15.03
N TRP A 328 -15.03 -2.16 14.01
CA TRP A 328 -14.95 -1.76 12.60
C TRP A 328 -16.18 -0.95 12.17
N PHE A 329 -17.40 -1.45 12.41
CA PHE A 329 -18.63 -0.67 12.26
C PHE A 329 -18.90 0.13 13.54
N TYR A 330 -19.59 1.25 13.39
CA TYR A 330 -20.04 2.03 14.53
C TYR A 330 -20.84 1.14 15.52
N SER A 331 -20.55 1.34 16.79
CA SER A 331 -21.32 0.79 17.89
C SER A 331 -21.42 1.83 19.01
N SER A 332 -22.61 2.06 19.53
CA SER A 332 -22.83 2.96 20.66
C SER A 332 -22.09 2.53 21.95
N LYS A 333 -21.70 1.25 22.03
CA LYS A 333 -20.91 0.72 23.15
C LYS A 333 -19.47 1.25 23.15
N ASP A 334 -19.00 1.75 22.03
CA ASP A 334 -17.65 2.28 21.85
C ASP A 334 -17.59 3.81 21.99
N ASP A 335 -18.70 4.47 22.35
CA ASP A 335 -18.72 5.92 22.52
C ASP A 335 -17.74 6.34 23.64
N GLY A 336 -16.94 7.36 23.35
CA GLY A 336 -15.84 7.80 24.22
C GLY A 336 -14.58 6.91 24.17
N CYS A 337 -14.51 5.92 23.25
CA CYS A 337 -13.35 5.03 23.08
C CYS A 337 -12.53 5.36 21.80
N THR A 338 -12.74 6.52 21.21
CA THR A 338 -11.98 7.00 20.05
C THR A 338 -10.51 7.16 20.39
N LYS A 339 -9.60 6.67 19.54
CA LYS A 339 -8.15 6.83 19.73
C LYS A 339 -7.76 8.31 19.70
N SER A 340 -6.90 8.73 20.63
CA SER A 340 -6.41 10.11 20.67
C SER A 340 -5.42 10.42 19.53
N ALA A 341 -5.15 11.70 19.31
CA ALA A 341 -4.17 12.19 18.33
C ALA A 341 -2.77 11.58 18.55
N GLU A 342 -2.34 11.42 19.81
CA GLU A 342 -1.05 10.82 20.18
C GLU A 342 -1.02 9.33 19.83
N GLN A 343 -2.13 8.61 20.07
CA GLN A 343 -2.24 7.20 19.67
C GLN A 343 -2.19 7.06 18.16
N LEU A 344 -2.87 7.94 17.41
CA LEU A 344 -2.82 7.97 15.94
C LEU A 344 -1.42 8.33 15.42
N LEU A 345 -0.72 9.27 16.05
CA LEU A 345 0.66 9.60 15.70
C LEU A 345 1.59 8.41 15.97
N ASN A 346 1.44 7.70 17.08
CA ASN A 346 2.20 6.48 17.35
C ASN A 346 1.90 5.38 16.30
N ILE A 347 0.65 5.23 15.86
CA ILE A 347 0.27 4.32 14.77
C ILE A 347 0.97 4.74 13.47
N TYR A 348 1.05 6.04 13.17
CA TYR A 348 1.79 6.54 12.00
C TYR A 348 3.27 6.14 12.05
N PHE A 349 3.93 6.25 13.21
CA PHE A 349 5.31 5.79 13.40
C PHE A 349 5.46 4.27 13.26
N THR A 350 4.48 3.50 13.72
CA THR A 350 4.55 2.03 13.69
C THR A 350 4.04 1.40 12.39
N SER A 351 3.42 2.16 11.51
CA SER A 351 2.96 1.75 10.18
C SER A 351 3.77 2.42 9.06
N VAL A 352 3.47 3.67 8.74
CA VAL A 352 4.17 4.44 7.68
C VAL A 352 5.66 4.58 7.99
N GLY A 353 6.00 4.83 9.25
CA GLY A 353 7.38 4.88 9.72
C GLY A 353 8.13 3.55 9.70
N ARG A 354 7.48 2.46 9.26
CA ARG A 354 8.05 1.12 9.08
C ARG A 354 7.77 0.54 7.71
N ASN A 355 7.84 1.38 6.66
CA ASN A 355 7.71 0.94 5.27
C ASN A 355 6.37 0.26 4.93
N SER A 356 5.26 0.72 5.53
CA SER A 356 3.90 0.23 5.27
C SER A 356 2.97 1.42 5.00
N ASN A 357 1.86 1.22 4.28
CA ASN A 357 0.80 2.21 4.25
C ASN A 357 -0.17 1.99 5.41
N LEU A 358 -0.75 3.06 5.92
CA LEU A 358 -1.78 3.01 6.95
C LEU A 358 -3.17 3.10 6.32
N LEU A 359 -4.00 2.09 6.59
CA LEU A 359 -5.42 2.05 6.32
C LEU A 359 -6.16 2.24 7.66
N LEU A 360 -6.58 3.48 7.93
CA LEU A 360 -7.26 3.85 9.18
C LEU A 360 -8.77 3.82 8.98
N ASN A 361 -9.46 2.94 9.68
CA ASN A 361 -10.91 2.88 9.65
C ASN A 361 -11.55 3.97 10.52
N VAL A 362 -12.49 4.70 9.94
CA VAL A 362 -13.30 5.74 10.58
C VAL A 362 -14.77 5.45 10.27
N PRO A 363 -15.50 4.76 11.15
CA PRO A 363 -16.88 4.38 10.90
C PRO A 363 -17.84 5.55 11.16
N PRO A 364 -18.70 5.91 10.19
CA PRO A 364 -19.79 6.83 10.43
C PRO A 364 -20.84 6.25 11.39
N ASP A 365 -21.48 7.11 12.15
CA ASP A 365 -22.58 6.73 13.04
C ASP A 365 -23.90 6.48 12.29
N LYS A 366 -24.98 6.21 13.02
CA LYS A 366 -26.31 5.96 12.43
C LYS A 366 -26.94 7.18 11.77
N THR A 367 -26.43 8.40 12.01
CA THR A 367 -26.87 9.57 11.26
C THR A 367 -26.30 9.58 9.85
N GLY A 368 -25.19 8.90 9.62
CA GLY A 368 -24.44 8.90 8.37
C GLY A 368 -23.32 9.95 8.34
N ARG A 369 -22.81 10.35 9.52
CA ARG A 369 -21.69 11.30 9.69
C ARG A 369 -20.58 10.68 10.53
N PHE A 370 -19.37 11.20 10.40
CA PHE A 370 -18.34 10.98 11.42
C PHE A 370 -18.76 11.70 12.70
N GLY A 371 -18.66 11.01 13.83
CA GLY A 371 -18.94 11.58 15.13
C GLY A 371 -17.97 12.70 15.51
N ALA A 372 -18.36 13.51 16.50
CA ALA A 372 -17.56 14.64 16.92
C ALA A 372 -16.17 14.23 17.44
N ASP A 373 -16.11 13.13 18.21
CA ASP A 373 -14.85 12.62 18.77
C ASP A 373 -13.87 12.13 17.67
N GLU A 374 -14.38 11.49 16.61
CA GLU A 374 -13.56 11.08 15.47
C GLU A 374 -13.03 12.28 14.70
N VAL A 375 -13.89 13.29 14.48
CA VAL A 375 -13.50 14.53 13.80
C VAL A 375 -12.41 15.25 14.56
N GLU A 376 -12.59 15.46 15.88
CA GLU A 376 -11.59 16.10 16.76
C GLU A 376 -10.28 15.34 16.72
N SER A 377 -10.32 14.03 16.95
CA SER A 377 -9.10 13.20 16.96
C SER A 377 -8.34 13.24 15.62
N LEU A 378 -9.02 13.20 14.49
CA LEU A 378 -8.41 13.27 13.17
C LEU A 378 -7.74 14.63 12.89
N LEU A 379 -8.41 15.73 13.25
CA LEU A 379 -7.88 17.08 13.06
C LEU A 379 -6.71 17.35 13.99
N ASP A 380 -6.81 16.94 15.26
CA ASP A 380 -5.72 17.04 16.22
C ASP A 380 -4.51 16.19 15.84
N PHE A 381 -4.74 14.98 15.30
CA PHE A 381 -3.66 14.16 14.73
C PHE A 381 -2.95 14.89 13.58
N ALA A 382 -3.71 15.54 12.70
CA ALA A 382 -3.12 16.31 11.59
C ALA A 382 -2.22 17.45 12.11
N GLU A 383 -2.71 18.22 13.08
CA GLU A 383 -1.95 19.33 13.66
C GLU A 383 -0.74 18.82 14.46
N LEU A 384 -0.90 17.76 15.25
CA LEU A 384 0.20 17.13 15.99
C LEU A 384 1.29 16.62 15.05
N ARG A 385 0.90 15.91 13.97
CA ARG A 385 1.84 15.43 12.94
C ARG A 385 2.56 16.59 12.27
N LYS A 386 1.83 17.63 11.86
CA LYS A 386 2.42 18.85 11.27
C LYS A 386 3.40 19.52 12.21
N LYS A 387 3.09 19.64 13.51
CA LYS A 387 3.97 20.19 14.53
C LYS A 387 5.23 19.32 14.72
N THR A 388 5.06 18.00 14.76
CA THR A 388 6.16 17.04 14.94
C THR A 388 7.21 17.14 13.84
N PHE A 389 6.78 17.37 12.59
CA PHE A 389 7.66 17.45 11.41
C PHE A 389 7.81 18.89 10.88
N ALA A 390 7.55 19.92 11.70
CA ALA A 390 7.54 21.31 11.25
C ALA A 390 8.93 21.85 10.90
N HIS A 391 9.93 21.47 11.68
CA HIS A 391 11.31 21.96 11.54
C HIS A 391 12.28 20.82 11.28
N ASP A 392 12.80 20.78 10.07
CA ASP A 392 13.78 19.79 9.64
C ASP A 392 15.18 20.41 9.72
N PHE A 393 15.93 20.04 10.76
CA PHE A 393 17.27 20.55 11.02
C PHE A 393 18.27 20.24 9.90
N LEU A 394 18.07 19.15 9.12
CA LEU A 394 18.98 18.82 8.00
C LEU A 394 18.98 19.85 6.89
N LYS A 395 17.94 20.67 6.77
CA LYS A 395 17.86 21.75 5.77
C LYS A 395 18.83 22.89 6.03
N GLU A 396 19.30 23.01 7.28
CA GLU A 396 20.24 24.06 7.71
C GLU A 396 21.67 23.51 7.89
N ALA A 397 21.86 22.20 7.71
CA ALA A 397 23.14 21.53 7.89
C ALA A 397 24.01 21.60 6.62
N SER A 398 25.32 21.64 6.81
CA SER A 398 26.27 21.21 5.78
C SER A 398 26.30 19.70 5.71
N SER A 399 26.35 19.14 4.51
CA SER A 399 26.35 17.67 4.34
C SER A 399 27.53 17.19 3.50
N SER A 400 28.02 15.99 3.82
CA SER A 400 29.04 15.26 3.07
C SER A 400 28.72 13.79 2.97
N SER A 401 29.15 13.15 1.88
CA SER A 401 29.04 11.70 1.73
C SER A 401 30.12 11.00 2.55
N LEU A 402 29.77 9.88 3.14
CA LEU A 402 30.72 8.92 3.72
C LEU A 402 30.99 7.84 2.69
N ASP A 403 32.27 7.58 2.43
CA ASP A 403 32.69 6.54 1.50
C ASP A 403 32.45 5.14 2.12
N LYS A 404 32.21 4.18 1.23
CA LYS A 404 32.15 2.77 1.62
C LYS A 404 33.50 2.32 2.21
N SER A 405 33.42 1.60 3.34
CA SER A 405 34.58 0.98 4.01
C SER A 405 34.52 -0.56 3.91
N GLU A 406 35.43 -1.24 4.57
CA GLU A 406 35.37 -2.71 4.71
C GLU A 406 34.23 -3.15 5.64
N SER A 407 33.80 -2.28 6.56
CA SER A 407 32.81 -2.56 7.61
C SER A 407 31.41 -2.05 7.34
N ASP A 408 31.25 -1.17 6.35
CA ASP A 408 29.96 -0.53 6.04
C ASP A 408 29.87 -0.05 4.59
N TRP A 409 28.65 0.36 4.18
CA TRP A 409 28.34 0.84 2.84
C TRP A 409 28.46 2.38 2.69
N GLY A 410 29.09 3.06 3.67
CA GLY A 410 29.14 4.52 3.70
C GLY A 410 27.83 5.13 4.22
N GLY A 411 27.58 6.36 3.85
CA GLY A 411 26.39 7.07 4.33
C GLY A 411 26.43 8.56 4.05
N ILE A 412 25.87 9.33 4.97
CA ILE A 412 25.78 10.80 4.90
C ILE A 412 26.07 11.37 6.28
N GLU A 413 26.90 12.40 6.33
CA GLU A 413 27.19 13.19 7.54
C GLU A 413 26.63 14.60 7.37
N TRP A 414 26.07 15.14 8.45
CA TRP A 414 25.56 16.52 8.52
C TRP A 414 26.15 17.21 9.75
N THR A 415 26.52 18.49 9.59
CA THR A 415 27.10 19.31 10.64
C THR A 415 26.48 20.70 10.69
N TRP A 416 26.47 21.30 11.88
CA TRP A 416 25.98 22.65 12.15
C TRP A 416 27.03 23.47 12.91
N ASP A 417 27.01 24.78 12.73
CA ASP A 417 27.84 25.70 13.51
C ASP A 417 27.46 25.74 15.00
N LYS A 418 26.23 25.38 15.33
CA LYS A 418 25.72 25.31 16.70
C LYS A 418 24.94 24.00 16.90
N SER A 419 25.04 23.45 18.10
CA SER A 419 24.28 22.25 18.43
C SER A 419 22.78 22.46 18.32
N VAL A 420 22.07 21.46 17.80
CA VAL A 420 20.61 21.39 17.66
C VAL A 420 20.09 20.25 18.53
N ASN A 421 18.83 20.35 19.00
CA ASN A 421 18.19 19.33 19.80
C ASN A 421 17.11 18.61 18.97
N PHE A 422 17.21 17.28 18.87
CA PHE A 422 16.37 16.45 18.02
C PHE A 422 16.09 15.09 18.65
N SER A 423 15.01 14.44 18.23
CA SER A 423 14.56 13.12 18.75
C SER A 423 13.93 12.22 17.70
N ILE A 424 13.82 12.67 16.44
CA ILE A 424 13.20 11.92 15.36
C ILE A 424 14.09 11.99 14.13
N PHE A 425 14.34 10.84 13.51
CA PHE A 425 15.02 10.73 12.22
C PHE A 425 14.13 10.06 11.20
N MET A 426 14.04 10.66 10.01
CA MET A 426 13.37 10.10 8.83
C MET A 426 14.40 9.78 7.76
N VAL A 427 14.25 8.60 7.11
CA VAL A 427 15.05 8.20 5.96
C VAL A 427 14.21 7.44 4.95
N GLN A 428 14.53 7.61 3.64
CA GLN A 428 13.83 6.97 2.52
C GLN A 428 14.83 6.46 1.49
N GLU A 429 14.59 5.25 0.97
CA GLU A 429 15.27 4.74 -0.23
C GLU A 429 14.49 5.12 -1.50
N ASP A 430 15.21 5.30 -2.60
CA ASP A 430 14.59 5.35 -3.92
C ASP A 430 14.13 3.96 -4.36
N ILE A 431 12.94 3.59 -3.92
CA ILE A 431 12.36 2.26 -4.18
C ILE A 431 12.14 1.95 -5.67
N ARG A 432 12.21 2.95 -6.56
CA ARG A 432 12.24 2.72 -8.01
C ARG A 432 13.45 1.90 -8.45
N GLN A 433 14.45 1.81 -7.60
CA GLN A 433 15.67 1.04 -7.79
C GLN A 433 15.80 -0.14 -6.83
N GLY A 434 14.73 -0.45 -6.08
CA GLY A 434 14.64 -1.56 -5.14
C GLY A 434 14.82 -1.14 -3.69
N GLN A 435 14.52 -2.06 -2.79
CA GLN A 435 14.77 -1.95 -1.35
C GLN A 435 16.07 -2.69 -1.02
N ARG A 436 17.10 -1.99 -0.57
CA ARG A 436 18.46 -2.49 -0.50
C ARG A 436 19.06 -2.56 0.89
N VAL A 437 18.72 -1.59 1.75
CA VAL A 437 19.28 -1.49 3.11
C VAL A 437 18.76 -2.61 3.99
N GLU A 438 19.68 -3.29 4.68
CA GLU A 438 19.40 -4.36 5.65
C GLU A 438 19.61 -3.92 7.09
N GLU A 439 20.59 -3.00 7.31
CA GLU A 439 20.90 -2.46 8.64
C GLU A 439 21.56 -1.08 8.52
N PHE A 440 21.19 -0.16 9.41
CA PHE A 440 21.76 1.18 9.49
C PHE A 440 21.72 1.73 10.91
N SER A 441 22.58 2.72 11.19
CA SER A 441 22.56 3.51 12.42
C SER A 441 22.50 5.00 12.13
N LEU A 442 21.90 5.75 13.05
CA LEU A 442 22.06 7.19 13.20
C LEU A 442 22.99 7.43 14.39
N GLU A 443 24.08 8.12 14.15
CA GLU A 443 25.06 8.45 15.19
C GLU A 443 25.18 9.98 15.32
N TYR A 444 25.45 10.46 16.51
CA TYR A 444 25.68 11.88 16.78
C TYR A 444 27.09 12.12 17.34
N MET A 445 27.61 13.32 17.14
CA MET A 445 28.92 13.71 17.62
C MET A 445 28.83 14.14 19.08
N GLY A 446 29.52 13.40 19.96
CA GLY A 446 29.67 13.75 21.36
C GLY A 446 30.61 14.95 21.58
N ASP A 447 30.61 15.51 22.79
CA ASP A 447 31.41 16.67 23.15
C ASP A 447 32.93 16.44 23.01
N ASP A 448 33.36 15.20 23.10
CA ASP A 448 34.76 14.77 22.90
C ASP A 448 35.13 14.45 21.46
N GLY A 449 34.21 14.64 20.51
CA GLY A 449 34.39 14.35 19.09
C GLY A 449 34.20 12.87 18.74
N THR A 450 33.75 12.04 19.67
CA THR A 450 33.41 10.63 19.36
C THR A 450 32.01 10.49 18.78
N TRP A 451 31.80 9.50 17.93
CA TRP A 451 30.49 9.18 17.39
C TRP A 451 29.76 8.18 18.33
N ILE A 452 28.54 8.53 18.71
CA ILE A 452 27.68 7.79 19.61
C ILE A 452 26.39 7.42 18.87
N GLU A 453 25.95 6.16 18.94
CA GLU A 453 24.69 5.73 18.34
C GLU A 453 23.50 6.36 19.07
N ALA A 454 22.68 7.11 18.35
CA ALA A 454 21.40 7.63 18.84
C ALA A 454 20.28 6.60 18.62
N ALA A 455 20.28 5.95 17.46
CA ALA A 455 19.28 4.96 17.09
C ALA A 455 19.81 4.05 15.97
N SER A 456 19.22 2.87 15.84
CA SER A 456 19.50 1.96 14.74
C SER A 456 18.21 1.36 14.15
N GLY A 457 18.32 0.88 12.93
CA GLY A 457 17.21 0.24 12.21
C GLY A 457 17.68 -0.83 11.26
N THR A 458 16.76 -1.66 10.83
CA THR A 458 17.04 -2.76 9.90
C THR A 458 16.76 -2.29 8.46
N THR A 459 15.51 -2.29 8.01
CA THR A 459 15.13 -1.89 6.63
C THR A 459 14.70 -0.44 6.58
N ILE A 460 14.89 0.18 5.43
CA ILE A 460 14.38 1.54 5.14
C ILE A 460 13.15 1.44 4.23
N GLY A 461 13.33 1.10 2.96
CA GLY A 461 12.26 1.08 1.97
C GLY A 461 11.70 2.46 1.64
N TYR A 462 10.38 2.55 1.43
CA TYR A 462 9.74 3.82 1.08
C TYR A 462 9.93 4.89 2.17
N LYS A 463 9.73 4.53 3.45
CA LYS A 463 9.94 5.44 4.59
C LYS A 463 10.27 4.69 5.87
N ARG A 464 11.26 5.19 6.56
CA ARG A 464 11.61 4.78 7.93
C ARG A 464 11.64 5.98 8.85
N LEU A 465 10.94 5.88 9.98
CA LEU A 465 10.98 6.85 11.07
C LEU A 465 11.57 6.17 12.31
N LEU A 466 12.53 6.82 12.94
CA LEU A 466 13.08 6.43 14.24
C LEU A 466 12.79 7.51 15.25
N GLN A 467 12.28 7.10 16.42
CA GLN A 467 12.15 7.95 17.61
C GLN A 467 13.17 7.47 18.65
N PHE A 468 13.82 8.39 19.31
CA PHE A 468 14.82 8.14 20.35
C PHE A 468 14.80 9.25 21.41
N GLU A 469 15.51 9.04 22.52
CA GLU A 469 15.65 10.07 23.55
C GLU A 469 16.28 11.33 22.96
N PRO A 470 15.82 12.54 23.32
CA PRO A 470 16.33 13.79 22.77
C PRO A 470 17.85 13.91 22.92
N VAL A 471 18.50 14.24 21.81
CA VAL A 471 19.94 14.43 21.71
C VAL A 471 20.25 15.87 21.31
N THR A 472 21.30 16.45 21.90
CA THR A 472 21.84 17.77 21.51
C THR A 472 23.23 17.57 20.94
N ALA A 473 23.45 17.89 19.63
CA ALA A 473 24.73 17.69 18.97
C ALA A 473 24.95 18.70 17.84
N SER A 474 26.21 18.92 17.47
CA SER A 474 26.61 19.73 16.31
C SER A 474 26.89 18.92 15.06
N GLY A 475 26.77 17.59 15.12
CA GLY A 475 26.93 16.69 13.99
C GLY A 475 26.14 15.42 14.17
N VAL A 476 25.60 14.90 13.07
CA VAL A 476 24.97 13.58 12.97
C VAL A 476 25.43 12.87 11.72
N ARG A 477 25.40 11.55 11.72
CA ARG A 477 25.65 10.76 10.52
C ARG A 477 24.74 9.55 10.42
N LEU A 478 24.27 9.28 9.19
CA LEU A 478 23.65 8.03 8.82
C LEU A 478 24.76 7.09 8.33
N VAL A 479 24.88 5.91 8.92
CA VAL A 479 25.83 4.87 8.49
C VAL A 479 25.05 3.64 8.05
N ILE A 480 25.22 3.20 6.81
CA ILE A 480 24.61 1.98 6.29
C ILE A 480 25.53 0.80 6.62
N LYS A 481 25.15 0.01 7.60
CA LYS A 481 25.95 -1.14 8.11
C LYS A 481 25.90 -2.33 7.15
N SER A 482 24.71 -2.64 6.60
CA SER A 482 24.50 -3.76 5.68
C SER A 482 23.49 -3.41 4.58
N ALA A 483 23.77 -3.89 3.38
CA ALA A 483 22.87 -3.72 2.23
C ALA A 483 23.04 -4.85 1.20
N ARG A 484 21.99 -5.08 0.41
CA ARG A 484 21.97 -6.08 -0.69
C ARG A 484 22.70 -5.60 -1.95
N HIS A 485 22.73 -4.30 -2.13
CA HIS A 485 23.39 -3.60 -3.24
C HIS A 485 23.65 -2.14 -2.80
N THR A 486 24.36 -1.34 -3.63
CA THR A 486 24.62 0.06 -3.33
C THR A 486 23.34 0.79 -2.91
N PRO A 487 23.25 1.29 -1.67
CA PRO A 487 22.07 2.01 -1.19
C PRO A 487 21.82 3.29 -1.97
N ILE A 488 20.54 3.65 -2.15
CA ILE A 488 20.16 4.90 -2.81
C ILE A 488 19.18 5.63 -1.90
N ILE A 489 19.72 6.51 -1.08
CA ILE A 489 18.93 7.34 -0.17
C ILE A 489 18.41 8.56 -0.95
N CYS A 490 17.10 8.77 -0.95
CA CYS A 490 16.44 9.85 -1.68
C CYS A 490 15.74 10.88 -0.79
N GLY A 491 15.61 10.61 0.50
CA GLY A 491 15.01 11.51 1.46
C GLY A 491 15.55 11.29 2.87
N THR A 492 15.82 12.40 3.57
CA THR A 492 16.23 12.42 4.98
C THR A 492 15.58 13.60 5.69
N GLY A 493 15.39 13.50 7.00
CA GLY A 493 14.91 14.58 7.85
C GLY A 493 15.25 14.31 9.32
N LEU A 494 15.48 15.36 10.07
CA LEU A 494 15.82 15.32 11.49
C LEU A 494 14.97 16.35 12.24
N PHE A 495 14.23 15.88 13.27
CA PHE A 495 13.20 16.68 13.95
C PHE A 495 13.33 16.60 15.47
#